data_66958c559cdaba8be7ee2e3da7485d2b
#
_entry.id   66958c559cdaba8be7ee2e3da7485d2b
#
_cell.length_a   1.000
_cell.length_b   1.000
_cell.length_c   1.000
_cell.angle_alpha   90.00
_cell.angle_beta   90.00
_cell.angle_gamma   90.00
#
_symmetry.space_group_name_H-M   'P 1'
#
loop_
_entity.id
_entity.type
_entity.pdbx_description
1 polymer ?
#
loop_
_entity_poly.entity_id
_entity_poly.type
_entity_poly.pdbx_seq_one_letter_code
_entity_poly.pdbx_strand_id
1 'polypeptide(L)'
;MPPLLAFFDENRPAWEPHDTRHSFIELNSMTRHSISKAQAERFKRLAWPQMAVVLRTAQCLTRDPADAEDLAQEAMVKAMRAIDSYTEGTDIRAWLLTILRRTHIDRLRAG
;
A
#
# COMPACT_ATOMS: atom_id res chain seq x y z
N MET A 1 3.61 16.55 10.70
CA MET A 1 3.76 15.17 10.26
C MET A 1 5.15 14.67 10.53
N PRO A 2 5.25 13.50 11.09
CA PRO A 2 6.58 12.95 11.20
C PRO A 2 7.14 12.77 9.79
N PRO A 3 8.40 13.04 9.60
CA PRO A 3 8.99 12.79 8.30
C PRO A 3 8.90 11.31 7.97
N LEU A 4 8.91 11.02 6.69
CA LEU A 4 8.88 9.64 6.25
C LEU A 4 9.93 8.80 6.97
N LEU A 5 11.10 9.40 7.20
CA LEU A 5 12.18 8.73 7.90
C LEU A 5 11.84 8.29 9.31
N ALA A 6 10.86 8.95 9.93
CA ALA A 6 10.44 8.57 11.28
C ALA A 6 9.81 7.18 11.31
N PHE A 7 9.37 6.69 10.16
CA PHE A 7 8.80 5.35 10.05
C PHE A 7 9.84 4.31 9.72
N PHE A 8 11.04 4.75 9.32
CA PHE A 8 12.08 3.79 9.00
C PHE A 8 12.68 3.22 10.25
N ASP A 9 12.50 1.96 10.39
CA ASP A 9 13.14 1.15 11.39
C ASP A 9 13.88 0.09 10.59
N GLU A 10 14.93 -0.45 11.12
CA GLU A 10 15.71 -1.46 10.43
C GLU A 10 14.88 -2.66 10.00
N ASN A 11 13.82 -2.92 10.74
CA ASN A 11 12.97 -4.09 10.51
C ASN A 11 11.59 -3.73 9.99
N ARG A 12 11.35 -2.48 9.63
CA ARG A 12 10.04 -2.03 9.20
C ARG A 12 10.09 -1.21 7.94
N PRO A 13 9.07 -1.35 7.07
CA PRO A 13 8.89 -0.41 5.96
C PRO A 13 8.56 0.98 6.49
N ALA A 14 8.87 1.99 5.68
CA ALA A 14 8.75 3.39 6.07
C ALA A 14 7.33 3.80 6.49
N TRP A 15 6.31 3.18 5.93
CA TRP A 15 4.93 3.58 6.18
C TRP A 15 4.31 2.85 7.36
N GLU A 16 4.96 1.79 7.83
CA GLU A 16 4.39 0.91 8.83
C GLU A 16 4.37 1.57 10.20
N PRO A 17 3.23 1.56 10.90
CA PRO A 17 3.17 2.11 12.25
C PRO A 17 3.90 1.20 13.25
N HIS A 18 3.85 1.58 14.51
CA HIS A 18 4.61 0.90 15.57
C HIS A 18 4.44 -0.60 15.60
N ASP A 19 3.28 -1.07 15.24
CA ASP A 19 2.97 -2.49 15.29
C ASP A 19 2.60 -2.95 13.90
N THR A 20 3.56 -3.58 13.23
CA THR A 20 3.38 -4.15 11.91
C THR A 20 2.20 -5.09 11.84
N ARG A 21 2.10 -5.94 12.86
CA ARG A 21 1.04 -6.93 12.91
C ARG A 21 -0.32 -6.26 13.02
N HIS A 22 -0.39 -5.24 13.85
CA HIS A 22 -1.64 -4.49 14.04
C HIS A 22 -2.08 -3.81 12.74
N SER A 23 -1.15 -3.16 12.07
CA SER A 23 -1.44 -2.48 10.82
C SER A 23 -1.93 -3.44 9.75
N PHE A 24 -1.29 -4.61 9.65
CA PHE A 24 -1.70 -5.60 8.68
C PHE A 24 -3.08 -6.17 9.01
N ILE A 25 -3.34 -6.38 10.29
CA ILE A 25 -4.64 -6.86 10.75
C ILE A 25 -5.73 -5.84 10.44
N GLU A 26 -5.45 -4.56 10.62
CA GLU A 26 -6.41 -3.52 10.28
C GLU A 26 -6.76 -3.52 8.80
N LEU A 27 -5.76 -3.60 7.94
CA LEU A 27 -5.99 -3.67 6.50
C LEU A 27 -6.83 -4.88 6.15
N ASN A 28 -6.50 -6.01 6.73
CA ASN A 28 -7.22 -7.25 6.49
C ASN A 28 -8.66 -7.16 7.01
N SER A 29 -8.86 -6.53 8.15
CA SER A 29 -10.19 -6.31 8.71
C SER A 29 -11.07 -5.49 7.79
N MET A 30 -10.51 -4.44 7.21
CA MET A 30 -11.24 -3.57 6.30
C MET A 30 -11.68 -4.28 5.03
N THR A 31 -10.99 -5.34 4.65
CA THR A 31 -11.21 -6.04 3.39
C THR A 31 -11.57 -7.51 3.58
N ARG A 32 -11.84 -7.93 4.79
CA ARG A 32 -11.99 -9.35 5.13
C ARG A 32 -13.03 -10.11 4.30
N HIS A 33 -14.04 -9.42 3.82
CA HIS A 33 -15.08 -10.07 3.01
C HIS A 33 -14.60 -10.37 1.60
N SER A 34 -13.50 -9.74 1.18
CA SER A 34 -12.96 -9.85 -0.17
C SER A 34 -11.65 -10.61 -0.22
N ILE A 35 -11.06 -10.91 0.93
CA ILE A 35 -9.68 -11.39 0.98
C ILE A 35 -9.58 -12.71 1.71
N SER A 36 -9.04 -13.70 1.01
CA SER A 36 -8.73 -14.98 1.62
C SER A 36 -7.40 -14.89 2.36
N LYS A 37 -7.15 -15.88 3.21
CA LYS A 37 -5.88 -15.97 3.90
C LYS A 37 -4.72 -16.10 2.91
N ALA A 38 -4.92 -16.87 1.85
CA ALA A 38 -3.90 -17.06 0.82
C ALA A 38 -3.58 -15.74 0.12
N GLN A 39 -4.59 -14.93 -0.19
CA GLN A 39 -4.39 -13.62 -0.78
C GLN A 39 -3.60 -12.70 0.15
N ALA A 40 -3.96 -12.68 1.43
CA ALA A 40 -3.27 -11.86 2.41
C ALA A 40 -1.80 -12.25 2.54
N GLU A 41 -1.52 -13.53 2.58
CA GLU A 41 -0.13 -14.01 2.65
C GLU A 41 0.66 -13.66 1.40
N ARG A 42 0.04 -13.82 0.24
CA ARG A 42 0.68 -13.50 -1.03
C ARG A 42 0.98 -12.01 -1.12
N PHE A 43 0.02 -11.17 -0.72
CA PHE A 43 0.21 -9.73 -0.68
C PHE A 43 1.36 -9.35 0.24
N LYS A 44 1.39 -9.94 1.44
CA LYS A 44 2.43 -9.64 2.41
C LYS A 44 3.81 -9.99 1.86
N ARG A 45 3.93 -11.12 1.20
CA ARG A 45 5.20 -11.58 0.66
C ARG A 45 5.68 -10.74 -0.52
N LEU A 46 4.76 -10.40 -1.43
CA LEU A 46 5.12 -9.76 -2.70
C LEU A 46 5.06 -8.25 -2.66
N ALA A 47 4.00 -7.70 -2.09
CA ALA A 47 3.72 -6.27 -2.19
C ALA A 47 4.22 -5.47 -0.99
N TRP A 48 4.13 -6.03 0.20
CA TRP A 48 4.50 -5.33 1.41
C TRP A 48 5.92 -4.75 1.38
N PRO A 49 6.93 -5.48 0.87
CA PRO A 49 8.28 -4.92 0.80
C PRO A 49 8.40 -3.70 -0.12
N GLN A 50 7.43 -3.45 -0.98
CA GLN A 50 7.45 -2.32 -1.91
C GLN A 50 6.75 -1.09 -1.34
N MET A 51 6.29 -1.15 -0.11
CA MET A 51 5.47 -0.08 0.45
C MET A 51 6.17 1.27 0.52
N ALA A 52 7.48 1.27 0.80
CA ALA A 52 8.24 2.51 0.85
C ALA A 52 8.23 3.23 -0.50
N VAL A 53 8.33 2.46 -1.58
CA VAL A 53 8.28 3.02 -2.93
C VAL A 53 6.90 3.58 -3.25
N VAL A 54 5.85 2.85 -2.86
CA VAL A 54 4.48 3.29 -3.07
C VAL A 54 4.23 4.59 -2.34
N LEU A 55 4.63 4.67 -1.08
CA LEU A 55 4.45 5.89 -0.28
C LEU A 55 5.24 7.06 -0.85
N ARG A 56 6.47 6.82 -1.26
CA ARG A 56 7.30 7.87 -1.84
C ARG A 56 6.66 8.41 -3.13
N THR A 57 6.14 7.52 -3.96
CA THR A 57 5.47 7.93 -5.19
C THR A 57 4.18 8.69 -4.87
N ALA A 58 3.44 8.26 -3.86
CA ALA A 58 2.24 8.99 -3.43
C ALA A 58 2.60 10.42 -3.01
N GLN A 59 3.74 10.60 -2.34
CA GLN A 59 4.20 11.92 -1.95
C GLN A 59 4.56 12.79 -3.15
N CYS A 60 4.92 12.19 -4.26
CA CYS A 60 5.15 12.93 -5.49
C CYS A 60 3.84 13.31 -6.18
N LEU A 61 2.80 12.51 -5.99
CA LEU A 61 1.50 12.76 -6.62
C LEU A 61 0.65 13.76 -5.84
N THR A 62 0.83 13.83 -4.53
CA THR A 62 0.13 14.79 -3.70
C THR A 62 1.11 15.38 -2.69
N ARG A 63 1.02 16.68 -2.48
CA ARG A 63 1.98 17.40 -1.64
C ARG A 63 1.66 17.31 -0.16
N ASP A 64 0.42 17.03 0.17
CA ASP A 64 0.03 16.88 1.57
C ASP A 64 0.45 15.52 2.09
N PRO A 65 1.31 15.45 3.13
CA PRO A 65 1.76 14.16 3.66
C PRO A 65 0.62 13.26 4.13
N ALA A 66 -0.42 13.82 4.72
CA ALA A 66 -1.55 13.02 5.18
C ALA A 66 -2.30 12.42 4.00
N ASP A 67 -2.50 13.22 2.94
CA ASP A 67 -3.13 12.71 1.72
C ASP A 67 -2.29 11.65 1.06
N ALA A 68 -0.97 11.80 1.09
CA ALA A 68 -0.08 10.80 0.50
C ALA A 68 -0.19 9.46 1.22
N GLU A 69 -0.25 9.49 2.55
CA GLU A 69 -0.41 8.26 3.32
C GLU A 69 -1.76 7.61 3.04
N ASP A 70 -2.81 8.40 3.00
CA ASP A 70 -4.15 7.89 2.69
C ASP A 70 -4.21 7.27 1.29
N LEU A 71 -3.60 7.95 0.34
CA LEU A 71 -3.54 7.46 -1.03
C LEU A 71 -2.78 6.14 -1.11
N ALA A 72 -1.65 6.06 -0.44
CA ALA A 72 -0.85 4.84 -0.43
C ALA A 72 -1.62 3.69 0.23
N GLN A 73 -2.29 3.95 1.35
CA GLN A 73 -3.06 2.92 2.03
C GLN A 73 -4.22 2.43 1.16
N GLU A 74 -4.92 3.34 0.54
CA GLU A 74 -6.02 2.97 -0.34
C GLU A 74 -5.54 2.11 -1.50
N ALA A 75 -4.41 2.50 -2.10
CA ALA A 75 -3.83 1.74 -3.19
C ALA A 75 -3.43 0.33 -2.74
N MET A 76 -2.88 0.22 -1.53
CA MET A 76 -2.47 -1.09 -1.03
C MET A 76 -3.67 -1.99 -0.70
N VAL A 77 -4.77 -1.41 -0.23
CA VAL A 77 -6.01 -2.18 -0.03
C VAL A 77 -6.50 -2.72 -1.37
N LYS A 78 -6.49 -1.88 -2.40
CA LYS A 78 -6.88 -2.32 -3.74
C LYS A 78 -5.94 -3.38 -4.27
N ALA A 79 -4.65 -3.23 -4.03
CA ALA A 79 -3.66 -4.22 -4.45
C ALA A 79 -3.90 -5.55 -3.75
N MET A 80 -4.21 -5.53 -2.47
CA MET A 80 -4.47 -6.75 -1.73
C MET A 80 -5.67 -7.50 -2.30
N ARG A 81 -6.72 -6.77 -2.64
CA ARG A 81 -7.91 -7.37 -3.25
C ARG A 81 -7.63 -7.93 -4.64
N ALA A 82 -6.72 -7.30 -5.36
CA ALA A 82 -6.41 -7.67 -6.74
C ALA A 82 -5.19 -8.57 -6.86
N ILE A 83 -4.63 -9.04 -5.76
CA ILE A 83 -3.35 -9.75 -5.79
C ILE A 83 -3.41 -11.02 -6.65
N ASP A 84 -4.57 -11.64 -6.78
CA ASP A 84 -4.71 -12.82 -7.60
C ASP A 84 -4.57 -12.52 -9.09
N SER A 85 -4.73 -11.26 -9.49
CA SER A 85 -4.54 -10.85 -10.87
C SER A 85 -3.08 -10.54 -11.18
N TYR A 86 -2.23 -10.49 -10.17
CA TYR A 86 -0.82 -10.25 -10.37
C TYR A 86 -0.12 -11.54 -10.78
N THR A 87 0.69 -11.46 -11.83
CA THR A 87 1.46 -12.60 -12.31
C THR A 87 2.85 -12.58 -11.68
N GLU A 88 3.17 -13.59 -10.88
CA GLU A 88 4.49 -13.68 -10.27
C GLU A 88 5.57 -13.79 -11.33
N GLY A 89 6.70 -13.17 -11.03
CA GLY A 89 7.81 -13.12 -11.99
C GLY A 89 7.80 -11.85 -12.83
N THR A 90 6.71 -11.07 -12.78
CA THR A 90 6.68 -9.78 -13.44
C THR A 90 7.03 -8.69 -12.41
N ASP A 91 7.01 -7.43 -12.85
CA ASP A 91 7.44 -6.31 -12.00
C ASP A 91 6.32 -5.91 -11.03
N ILE A 92 6.43 -6.37 -9.79
CA ILE A 92 5.44 -6.04 -8.77
C ILE A 92 5.41 -4.53 -8.48
N ARG A 93 6.54 -3.87 -8.55
CA ARG A 93 6.60 -2.42 -8.32
C ARG A 93 5.77 -1.67 -9.37
N ALA A 94 5.96 -2.00 -10.64
CA ALA A 94 5.21 -1.36 -11.71
C ALA A 94 3.71 -1.62 -11.56
N TRP A 95 3.36 -2.82 -11.18
CA TRP A 95 1.97 -3.20 -10.96
C TRP A 95 1.35 -2.37 -9.83
N LEU A 96 2.06 -2.24 -8.72
CA LEU A 96 1.60 -1.45 -7.57
C LEU A 96 1.50 0.03 -7.92
N LEU A 97 2.48 0.56 -8.64
CA LEU A 97 2.46 1.98 -9.00
C LEU A 97 1.34 2.28 -9.99
N THR A 98 0.97 1.34 -10.83
CA THR A 98 -0.19 1.49 -11.71
C THR A 98 -1.47 1.60 -10.88
N ILE A 99 -1.62 0.77 -9.86
CA ILE A 99 -2.77 0.84 -8.96
C ILE A 99 -2.79 2.17 -8.23
N LEU A 100 -1.64 2.61 -7.76
CA LEU A 100 -1.53 3.89 -7.06
C LEU A 100 -1.99 5.06 -7.95
N ARG A 101 -1.50 5.09 -9.18
CA ARG A 101 -1.86 6.17 -10.11
C ARG A 101 -3.33 6.15 -10.43
N ARG A 102 -3.90 4.99 -10.65
CA ARG A 102 -5.35 4.87 -10.92
C ARG A 102 -6.17 5.33 -9.72
N THR A 103 -5.73 4.97 -8.53
CA THR A 103 -6.39 5.41 -7.31
C THR A 103 -6.35 6.92 -7.19
N HIS A 104 -5.20 7.52 -7.49
CA HIS A 104 -5.04 8.97 -7.46
C HIS A 104 -5.98 9.66 -8.47
N ILE A 105 -6.02 9.14 -9.69
CA ILE A 105 -6.90 9.69 -10.72
C ILE A 105 -8.36 9.57 -10.31
N ASP A 106 -8.75 8.45 -9.75
CA ASP A 106 -10.12 8.24 -9.29
C ASP A 106 -10.50 9.24 -8.20
N ARG A 107 -9.58 9.52 -7.29
CA ARG A 107 -9.81 10.53 -6.24
C ARG A 107 -9.99 11.93 -6.83
N LEU A 108 -9.18 12.27 -7.82
CA LEU A 108 -9.30 13.58 -8.48
C LEU A 108 -10.64 13.72 -9.19
N ARG A 109 -11.13 12.64 -9.79
CA ARG A 109 -12.43 12.67 -10.47
C ARG A 109 -13.60 12.76 -9.50
N ALA A 110 -13.46 12.13 -8.36
CA ALA A 110 -14.50 12.13 -7.34
C ALA A 110 -14.58 13.47 -6.62
N GLY A 111 -13.45 14.14 -6.53
CA GLY A 111 -13.39 15.43 -5.86
C GLY A 111 -13.77 16.57 -6.75
#